data_42fe5a4c899f23ae5b039d57e34d7a5a
#
_entry.id   42fe5a4c899f23ae5b039d57e34d7a5a
#
_cell.length_a   1.000
_cell.length_b   1.000
_cell.length_c   1.000
_cell.angle_alpha   90.00
_cell.angle_beta   90.00
_cell.angle_gamma   90.00
#
_symmetry.space_group_name_H-M   'P 1'
#
loop_
_entity.id
_entity.type
_entity.pdbx_description
1 polymer ?
#
loop_
_entity_poly.entity_id
_entity_poly.type
_entity_poly.pdbx_seq_one_letter_code
_entity_poly.pdbx_strand_id
1 'polypeptide(L)'
;MKIKQILYLMSFCLLLSATTFAQQVQEFTVSGTVVDKDKLSMPGVSVYIKDKPSKGTTTDNDGNFKLKVVYGDKMIFSFIGFKPSEHVAIEPKTDLTVTLLEDNNSLDEVVVVALGN
;
A
#
# COMPACT_ATOMS: atom_id res chain seq x y z
N MET A 1 -50.48 -9.67 -30.52
CA MET A 1 -49.44 -8.82 -31.08
C MET A 1 -48.81 -7.92 -30.01
N LYS A 2 -49.60 -7.29 -29.19
CA LYS A 2 -49.08 -6.36 -28.17
C LYS A 2 -48.31 -7.05 -27.07
N ILE A 3 -48.64 -8.28 -26.74
CA ILE A 3 -47.99 -9.05 -25.69
C ILE A 3 -46.54 -9.37 -26.07
N LYS A 4 -46.29 -9.71 -27.35
CA LYS A 4 -44.92 -10.00 -27.78
C LYS A 4 -44.01 -8.78 -27.71
N GLN A 5 -44.54 -7.61 -28.06
CA GLN A 5 -43.78 -6.37 -27.97
C GLN A 5 -43.43 -6.03 -26.54
N ILE A 6 -44.36 -6.24 -25.61
CA ILE A 6 -44.15 -6.02 -24.19
C ILE A 6 -43.08 -6.98 -23.64
N LEU A 7 -43.14 -8.24 -24.07
CA LEU A 7 -42.14 -9.23 -23.69
C LEU A 7 -40.75 -8.87 -24.20
N TYR A 8 -40.64 -8.36 -25.42
CA TYR A 8 -39.35 -7.90 -25.95
C TYR A 8 -38.82 -6.71 -25.19
N LEU A 9 -39.67 -5.78 -24.82
CA LEU A 9 -39.28 -4.62 -24.01
C LEU A 9 -38.85 -5.03 -22.63
N MET A 10 -39.55 -5.95 -21.99
CA MET A 10 -39.15 -6.44 -20.67
C MET A 10 -37.83 -7.22 -20.72
N SER A 11 -37.64 -8.01 -21.78
CA SER A 11 -36.38 -8.72 -21.95
C SER A 11 -35.21 -7.76 -22.19
N PHE A 12 -35.45 -6.71 -22.95
CA PHE A 12 -34.44 -5.68 -23.19
C PHE A 12 -34.10 -4.93 -21.93
N CYS A 13 -35.06 -4.60 -21.08
CA CYS A 13 -34.82 -3.96 -19.80
C CYS A 13 -34.03 -4.85 -18.84
N LEU A 14 -34.30 -6.14 -18.83
CA LEU A 14 -33.55 -7.10 -18.01
C LEU A 14 -32.11 -7.22 -18.46
N LEU A 15 -31.83 -7.14 -19.75
CA LEU A 15 -30.47 -7.17 -20.27
C LEU A 15 -29.69 -5.91 -19.90
N LEU A 16 -30.36 -4.77 -19.83
CA LEU A 16 -29.72 -3.51 -19.43
C LEU A 16 -29.37 -3.48 -17.95
N SER A 17 -30.14 -4.14 -17.10
CA SER A 17 -29.88 -4.16 -15.68
C SER A 17 -28.69 -5.03 -15.27
N ALA A 18 -28.24 -5.91 -16.17
CA ALA A 18 -27.10 -6.80 -15.90
C ALA A 18 -25.75 -6.12 -16.08
N THR A 19 -25.71 -4.90 -16.61
CA THR A 19 -24.44 -4.23 -16.91
C THR A 19 -23.93 -3.32 -15.80
N THR A 20 -24.62 -3.24 -14.66
CA THR A 20 -24.32 -2.23 -13.64
C THR A 20 -23.41 -2.72 -12.53
N PHE A 21 -22.85 -3.92 -12.61
CA PHE A 21 -22.09 -4.49 -11.50
C PHE A 21 -20.58 -4.54 -11.69
N ALA A 22 -20.04 -3.87 -12.68
CA ALA A 22 -18.60 -3.77 -12.81
C ALA A 22 -18.08 -2.65 -11.89
N GLN A 23 -18.05 -2.91 -10.61
CA GLN A 23 -17.36 -2.00 -9.70
C GLN A 23 -15.87 -2.17 -9.89
N GLN A 24 -15.27 -1.23 -10.58
CA GLN A 24 -13.83 -1.19 -10.71
C GLN A 24 -13.24 -0.56 -9.46
N VAL A 25 -12.39 -1.31 -8.77
CA VAL A 25 -11.60 -0.76 -7.69
C VAL A 25 -10.62 0.22 -8.30
N GLN A 26 -10.71 1.50 -7.93
CA GLN A 26 -9.81 2.52 -8.45
C GLN A 26 -8.47 2.44 -7.77
N GLU A 27 -7.43 2.23 -8.56
CA GLU A 27 -6.06 2.31 -8.09
C GLU A 27 -5.56 3.75 -8.21
N PHE A 28 -4.71 4.14 -7.29
CA PHE A 28 -4.02 5.42 -7.37
C PHE A 28 -2.57 5.23 -6.95
N THR A 29 -1.75 6.22 -7.22
CA THR A 29 -0.32 6.14 -6.93
C THR A 29 0.02 6.97 -5.71
N VAL A 30 0.80 6.37 -4.81
CA VAL A 30 1.43 7.07 -3.70
C VAL A 30 2.93 7.03 -3.93
N SER A 31 3.57 8.17 -3.89
CA SER A 31 5.01 8.28 -4.02
C SER A 31 5.56 9.24 -2.96
N GLY A 32 6.83 9.10 -2.68
CA GLY A 32 7.48 9.92 -1.67
C GLY A 32 8.90 9.47 -1.43
N THR A 33 9.41 9.82 -0.27
CA THR A 33 10.79 9.55 0.13
C THR A 33 10.82 8.93 1.51
N VAL A 34 11.70 7.95 1.70
CA VAL A 34 11.96 7.35 3.02
C VAL A 34 13.27 7.91 3.53
N VAL A 35 13.25 8.39 4.77
CA VAL A 35 14.41 8.98 5.43
C VAL A 35 14.59 8.39 6.83
N ASP A 36 15.78 8.56 7.40
CA ASP A 36 16.04 8.21 8.78
C ASP A 36 15.76 9.41 9.71
N LYS A 37 16.07 9.27 10.98
CA LYS A 37 15.85 10.32 11.97
C LYS A 37 16.64 11.60 11.68
N ASP A 38 17.74 11.48 10.97
CA ASP A 38 18.60 12.61 10.59
C ASP A 38 18.23 13.19 9.23
N LYS A 39 17.08 12.75 8.69
CA LYS A 39 16.54 13.16 7.39
C LYS A 39 17.41 12.75 6.21
N LEU A 40 18.22 11.74 6.39
CA LEU A 40 19.03 11.18 5.30
C LEU A 40 18.19 10.16 4.53
N SER A 41 18.27 10.23 3.22
CA SER A 41 17.54 9.32 2.33
C SER A 41 17.97 7.87 2.54
N MET A 42 16.99 6.97 2.53
CA MET A 42 17.22 5.54 2.76
C MET A 42 16.96 4.74 1.50
N PRO A 43 18.00 4.35 0.75
CA PRO A 43 17.81 3.44 -0.37
C PRO A 43 17.61 2.00 0.10
N GLY A 44 16.95 1.20 -0.71
CA GLY A 44 16.77 -0.22 -0.45
C GLY A 44 15.70 -0.58 0.56
N VAL A 45 14.86 0.37 0.97
CA VAL A 45 13.74 0.10 1.88
C VAL A 45 12.66 -0.65 1.13
N SER A 46 12.16 -1.73 1.72
CA SER A 46 11.03 -2.48 1.16
C SER A 46 9.72 -1.75 1.45
N VAL A 47 8.93 -1.53 0.42
CA VAL A 47 7.62 -0.89 0.52
C VAL A 47 6.60 -1.86 -0.08
N TYR A 48 5.68 -2.34 0.73
CA TYR A 48 4.71 -3.35 0.26
C TYR A 48 3.36 -3.16 0.94
N ILE A 49 2.34 -3.81 0.39
CA ILE A 49 0.99 -3.78 0.95
C ILE A 49 0.84 -4.96 1.90
N LYS A 50 0.37 -4.71 3.11
CA LYS A 50 0.34 -5.68 4.21
C LYS A 50 -0.33 -7.01 3.83
N ASP A 51 -1.48 -6.95 3.19
CA ASP A 51 -2.24 -8.16 2.84
C ASP A 51 -1.89 -8.69 1.46
N LYS A 52 -1.02 -7.99 0.72
CA LYS A 52 -0.64 -8.34 -0.64
C LYS A 52 0.86 -8.09 -0.82
N PRO A 53 1.70 -8.89 -0.15
CA PRO A 53 3.15 -8.61 -0.13
C PRO A 53 3.81 -8.74 -1.50
N SER A 54 3.16 -9.40 -2.46
CA SER A 54 3.65 -9.45 -3.84
C SER A 54 3.55 -8.10 -4.54
N LYS A 55 2.69 -7.20 -4.05
CA LYS A 55 2.59 -5.84 -4.55
C LYS A 55 3.49 -4.95 -3.70
N GLY A 56 4.66 -4.68 -4.22
CA GLY A 56 5.62 -3.88 -3.50
C GLY A 56 6.68 -3.31 -4.40
N THR A 57 7.51 -2.48 -3.82
CA THR A 57 8.63 -1.86 -4.49
C THR A 57 9.76 -1.65 -3.47
N THR A 58 10.85 -1.09 -3.93
CA THR A 58 12.00 -0.78 -3.10
C THR A 58 12.41 0.66 -3.38
N THR A 59 12.86 1.38 -2.36
CA THR A 59 13.33 2.75 -2.59
C THR A 59 14.60 2.75 -3.43
N ASP A 60 14.72 3.79 -4.26
CA ASP A 60 15.88 3.98 -5.13
C ASP A 60 17.06 4.61 -4.36
N ASN A 61 18.10 5.00 -5.09
CA ASN A 61 19.31 5.57 -4.48
C ASN A 61 19.05 6.87 -3.73
N ASP A 62 17.99 7.58 -4.09
CA ASP A 62 17.59 8.82 -3.44
C ASP A 62 16.53 8.61 -2.36
N GLY A 63 16.22 7.36 -2.05
CA GLY A 63 15.20 7.03 -1.07
C GLY A 63 13.77 7.18 -1.57
N ASN A 64 13.58 7.40 -2.85
CA ASN A 64 12.26 7.62 -3.44
C ASN A 64 11.56 6.30 -3.72
N PHE A 65 10.25 6.29 -3.54
CA PHE A 65 9.40 5.14 -3.85
C PHE A 65 8.15 5.59 -4.61
N LYS A 66 7.55 4.66 -5.31
CA LYS A 66 6.29 4.85 -6.01
C LYS A 66 5.54 3.53 -5.99
N LEU A 67 4.32 3.54 -5.51
CA LEU A 67 3.52 2.32 -5.37
C LEU A 67 2.08 2.58 -5.77
N LYS A 68 1.51 1.67 -6.55
CA LYS A 68 0.08 1.69 -6.89
C LYS A 68 -0.69 0.99 -5.78
N VAL A 69 -1.70 1.66 -5.27
CA VAL A 69 -2.50 1.19 -4.14
C VAL A 69 -3.97 1.45 -4.40
N VAL A 70 -4.83 0.85 -3.58
CA VAL A 70 -6.25 1.18 -3.53
C VAL A 70 -6.57 1.78 -2.17
N TYR A 71 -7.71 2.46 -2.07
CA TYR A 71 -8.14 3.06 -0.81
C TYR A 71 -8.17 2.01 0.31
N GLY A 72 -7.56 2.34 1.42
CA GLY A 72 -7.52 1.47 2.58
C GLY A 72 -6.34 0.51 2.65
N ASP A 73 -5.52 0.44 1.60
CA ASP A 73 -4.33 -0.40 1.63
C ASP A 73 -3.36 0.10 2.70
N LYS A 74 -2.77 -0.84 3.42
CA LYS A 74 -1.77 -0.53 4.43
C LYS A 74 -0.39 -0.74 3.83
N MET A 75 0.33 0.35 3.65
CA MET A 75 1.70 0.32 3.13
C MET A 75 2.66 0.10 4.28
N ILE A 76 3.50 -0.92 4.16
CA ILE A 76 4.52 -1.23 5.16
C ILE A 76 5.88 -0.83 4.60
N PHE A 77 6.61 -0.07 5.37
CA PHE A 77 7.98 0.34 5.05
C PHE A 77 8.91 -0.40 6.01
N SER A 78 9.78 -1.22 5.48
CA SER A 78 10.63 -2.10 6.28
C SER A 78 12.07 -2.08 5.81
N PHE A 79 12.99 -2.00 6.75
CA PHE A 79 14.41 -2.08 6.48
C PHE A 79 15.08 -2.78 7.65
N ILE A 80 16.12 -3.57 7.35
CA ILE A 80 16.80 -4.34 8.38
C ILE A 80 17.43 -3.39 9.41
N GLY A 81 17.20 -3.68 10.69
CA GLY A 81 17.68 -2.82 11.77
C GLY A 81 16.79 -1.65 12.13
N PHE A 82 15.65 -1.50 11.45
CA PHE A 82 14.73 -0.40 11.70
C PHE A 82 13.34 -0.95 12.03
N LYS A 83 12.58 -0.18 12.77
CA LYS A 83 11.20 -0.52 13.07
C LYS A 83 10.35 -0.31 11.82
N PRO A 84 9.48 -1.26 11.47
CA PRO A 84 8.59 -1.06 10.33
C PRO A 84 7.61 0.08 10.59
N SER A 85 7.29 0.81 9.53
CA SER A 85 6.33 1.90 9.58
C SER A 85 5.12 1.54 8.70
N GLU A 86 3.93 1.88 9.17
CA GLU A 86 2.69 1.58 8.47
C GLU A 86 1.97 2.87 8.11
N HIS A 87 1.54 2.98 6.87
CA HIS A 87 0.76 4.11 6.37
C HIS A 87 -0.44 3.61 5.59
N VAL A 88 -1.62 4.15 5.91
CA VAL A 88 -2.84 3.78 5.21
C VAL A 88 -3.01 4.69 3.99
N ALA A 89 -3.28 4.07 2.84
CA ALA A 89 -3.50 4.80 1.59
C ALA A 89 -4.93 5.33 1.57
N ILE A 90 -5.09 6.64 1.62
CA ILE A 90 -6.42 7.27 1.61
C ILE A 90 -6.60 8.23 0.44
N GLU A 91 -5.51 8.69 -0.16
CA GLU A 91 -5.55 9.63 -1.28
C GLU A 91 -4.24 9.57 -2.06
N PRO A 92 -4.24 9.98 -3.33
CA PRO A 92 -2.98 10.06 -4.08
C PRO A 92 -2.03 11.07 -3.42
N LYS A 93 -0.77 10.70 -3.35
CA LYS A 93 0.28 11.60 -2.82
C LYS A 93 1.54 11.45 -3.66
N THR A 94 2.25 12.56 -3.81
CA THR A 94 3.52 12.59 -4.55
C THR A 94 4.70 13.01 -3.68
N ASP A 95 4.44 13.42 -2.45
CA ASP A 95 5.46 13.99 -1.57
C ASP A 95 5.40 13.41 -0.14
N LEU A 96 4.96 12.17 -0.02
CA LEU A 96 4.90 11.52 1.28
C LEU A 96 6.32 11.32 1.82
N THR A 97 6.57 11.80 3.02
CA THR A 97 7.84 11.58 3.71
C THR A 97 7.63 10.56 4.82
N VAL A 98 8.37 9.47 4.76
CA VAL A 98 8.29 8.40 5.76
C VAL A 98 9.61 8.37 6.50
N THR A 99 9.55 8.47 7.82
CA THR A 99 10.74 8.40 8.66
C THR A 99 10.79 7.04 9.35
N LEU A 100 11.89 6.31 9.15
CA LEU A 100 12.12 5.05 9.83
C LEU A 100 13.04 5.27 11.03
N LEU A 101 12.71 4.63 12.13
CA LEU A 101 13.47 4.72 13.37
C LEU A 101 14.22 3.41 13.61
N GLU A 102 15.43 3.51 14.10
CA GLU A 102 16.24 2.34 14.43
C GLU A 102 15.56 1.48 15.49
N ASP A 103 15.65 0.18 15.31
CA ASP A 103 15.13 -0.79 16.27
C ASP A 103 16.26 -1.20 17.21
N ASN A 104 16.47 -0.40 18.24
CA ASN A 104 17.54 -0.64 19.21
C ASN A 104 17.19 -1.71 20.24
N ASN A 105 15.90 -2.07 20.34
CA ASN A 105 15.46 -3.00 21.38
C ASN A 105 16.01 -4.41 21.19
N SER A 106 16.09 -4.87 19.94
CA SER A 106 16.60 -6.21 19.69
C SER A 106 18.07 -6.35 20.01
N LEU A 107 18.85 -5.28 19.80
CA LEU A 107 20.27 -5.27 20.14
C LEU A 107 20.46 -5.22 21.65
N ASP A 108 19.67 -4.44 22.34
CA ASP A 108 19.72 -4.34 23.79
C ASP A 108 19.36 -5.67 24.44
N GLU A 109 18.40 -6.39 23.94
CA GLU A 109 18.03 -7.70 24.47
C GLU A 109 19.17 -8.68 24.37
N VAL A 110 19.85 -8.72 23.24
CA VAL A 110 20.96 -9.64 23.03
C VAL A 110 22.09 -9.32 24.00
N VAL A 111 22.42 -8.05 24.18
CA VAL A 111 23.47 -7.62 25.10
C VAL A 111 23.11 -7.94 26.54
N VAL A 112 21.88 -7.67 26.94
CA VAL A 112 21.43 -7.93 28.31
C VAL A 112 21.49 -9.41 28.63
N VAL A 113 21.06 -10.28 27.71
CA VAL A 113 21.13 -11.72 27.92
C VAL A 113 22.57 -12.18 28.08
N ALA A 114 23.49 -11.64 27.29
CA ALA A 114 24.90 -12.00 27.40
C ALA A 114 25.50 -11.57 28.72
N LEU A 115 25.07 -10.45 29.25
CA LEU A 115 25.57 -9.92 30.51
C LEU A 115 24.84 -10.45 31.73
N GLY A 116 23.69 -11.05 31.53
CA GLY A 116 22.91 -11.60 32.65
C GLY A 116 23.51 -12.81 33.33
N ASN A 117 24.66 -13.19 32.93
CA ASN A 117 25.38 -14.32 33.53
C ASN A 117 26.20 -13.90 34.76
#